data_ec172b451df2fc72ecc94020d55e9b72
#
_entry.id   ec172b451df2fc72ecc94020d55e9b72
#
_cell.length_a   1.000
_cell.length_b   1.000
_cell.length_c   1.000
_cell.angle_alpha   90.00
_cell.angle_beta   90.00
_cell.angle_gamma   90.00
#
_symmetry.space_group_name_H-M   'P 1'
#
loop_
_entity.id
_entity.type
_entity.pdbx_description
1 polymer ?
#
loop_
_entity_poly.entity_id
_entity_poly.type
_entity_poly.pdbx_seq_one_letter_code
_entity_poly.pdbx_strand_id
1 'polypeptide(L)'
;MSQLPAVSRRLLLGGALATTGVLAAGAGAAPDAAAAVTAAAVPRRKPGQKSMIDVPYDVHRTVRVGVIGLGNRGSGMTTGWSVVPGCTVTAVCDVRADRVKRVADGLVAAGRPRPAEYGGSADSYARMLRRDDVDLVYIATPWEFHYPQGKAALLAGKHVVVELPVATELDELWDLVDTSERTRRHLMLSENCSYGRNELAMLKMAHEGLFGDITNGHGGYLHDLRELLFSDTYYTDAWRRLWHTRSTASFYAMHGLAPIAAAMDINRGDRMTTLRATATEPKGLADYRARFVPRNHPSWKETYVNGDLVTCLIETARGRVIRAEHDVSSPRPYSRINSLAGSRGIFEDYAGVLSTDGGRVYVEPDHSGHSWRDFGSYRKEFDHWLWKKIGDDAENNGGHGGMDYVLQWRTVQLMRAGLVPDIDVYDSAAWCAPVPLSVMSLAAKGRPVQIPDFTRGAWVNLRTGLDSRATEMPPVV
;
A
#
# COMPACT_ATOMS: atom_id res chain seq x y z
N MET A 1 0.91 -55.25 16.06
CA MET A 1 -0.19 -55.96 16.71
C MET A 1 -0.63 -55.17 17.92
N SER A 2 -1.72 -54.46 17.83
CA SER A 2 -2.68 -54.19 18.91
C SER A 2 -3.83 -53.38 18.31
N GLN A 3 -5.00 -53.94 18.41
CA GLN A 3 -6.25 -53.51 17.76
C GLN A 3 -6.89 -52.41 18.61
N LEU A 4 -7.49 -51.42 17.92
CA LEU A 4 -8.47 -50.47 18.48
C LEU A 4 -9.90 -51.02 18.27
N PRO A 5 -10.84 -50.89 19.22
CA PRO A 5 -12.18 -51.41 19.07
C PRO A 5 -13.14 -50.46 18.35
N ALA A 6 -14.02 -51.04 17.55
CA ALA A 6 -15.12 -50.40 16.85
C ALA A 6 -16.25 -49.98 17.81
N VAL A 7 -16.82 -48.80 17.61
CA VAL A 7 -18.05 -48.32 18.28
C VAL A 7 -19.24 -48.48 17.33
N SER A 8 -20.22 -49.26 17.79
CA SER A 8 -21.42 -49.65 17.05
C SER A 8 -22.49 -48.54 17.05
N ARG A 9 -23.17 -48.41 15.89
CA ARG A 9 -24.45 -47.71 15.73
C ARG A 9 -25.58 -48.45 16.49
N ARG A 10 -26.39 -47.72 17.21
CA ARG A 10 -27.75 -48.13 17.57
C ARG A 10 -28.74 -47.03 17.23
N LEU A 11 -29.63 -47.37 16.30
CA LEU A 11 -30.91 -46.71 16.07
C LEU A 11 -31.83 -46.95 17.27
N LEU A 12 -32.62 -45.96 17.64
CA LEU A 12 -33.88 -46.14 18.37
C LEU A 12 -34.96 -45.26 17.73
N LEU A 13 -35.91 -45.96 17.09
CA LEU A 13 -37.23 -45.46 16.68
C LEU A 13 -38.19 -45.59 17.86
N GLY A 14 -39.12 -44.62 17.99
CA GLY A 14 -40.40 -44.90 18.60
C GLY A 14 -41.01 -43.75 19.41
N GLY A 15 -42.21 -43.32 18.96
CA GLY A 15 -43.24 -42.82 19.84
C GLY A 15 -43.78 -41.43 19.55
N ALA A 16 -44.80 -41.34 18.71
CA ALA A 16 -45.64 -40.16 18.53
C ALA A 16 -46.65 -40.02 19.70
N LEU A 17 -46.79 -38.83 20.23
CA LEU A 17 -48.01 -38.39 20.92
C LEU A 17 -48.24 -36.90 20.64
N ALA A 18 -49.33 -36.62 19.97
CA ALA A 18 -49.82 -35.28 19.64
C ALA A 18 -50.39 -34.60 20.89
N THR A 19 -49.90 -33.40 21.17
CA THR A 19 -50.63 -32.41 21.95
C THR A 19 -50.61 -31.07 21.23
N THR A 20 -51.78 -30.62 20.80
CA THR A 20 -52.04 -29.33 20.23
C THR A 20 -51.84 -28.22 21.26
N GLY A 21 -50.73 -27.52 21.20
CA GLY A 21 -50.49 -26.30 21.92
C GLY A 21 -50.31 -25.17 20.94
N VAL A 22 -51.25 -24.25 20.88
CA VAL A 22 -51.10 -23.00 20.10
C VAL A 22 -50.05 -22.15 20.82
N LEU A 23 -48.83 -22.15 20.30
CA LEU A 23 -47.81 -21.20 20.66
C LEU A 23 -47.85 -20.05 19.64
N ALA A 24 -48.28 -18.90 20.13
CA ALA A 24 -48.14 -17.62 19.43
C ALA A 24 -46.66 -17.41 19.07
N ALA A 25 -46.34 -17.47 17.77
CA ALA A 25 -45.00 -17.10 17.27
C ALA A 25 -44.84 -15.61 17.48
N GLY A 26 -44.16 -15.24 18.58
CA GLY A 26 -43.56 -13.94 18.69
C GLY A 26 -42.54 -13.82 17.54
N ALA A 27 -42.84 -12.92 16.59
CA ALA A 27 -41.86 -12.50 15.60
C ALA A 27 -40.66 -11.91 16.37
N GLY A 28 -39.66 -12.70 16.60
CA GLY A 28 -38.35 -12.23 17.04
C GLY A 28 -37.84 -11.26 15.98
N ALA A 29 -37.79 -9.98 16.33
CA ALA A 29 -37.14 -8.99 15.51
C ALA A 29 -35.74 -9.53 15.17
N ALA A 30 -35.45 -9.65 13.88
CA ALA A 30 -34.08 -9.90 13.42
C ALA A 30 -33.19 -8.85 14.09
N PRO A 31 -32.01 -9.21 14.60
CA PRO A 31 -31.11 -8.24 15.19
C PRO A 31 -30.90 -7.13 14.16
N ASP A 32 -31.16 -5.88 14.55
CA ASP A 32 -30.94 -4.70 13.73
C ASP A 32 -29.61 -4.86 13.03
N ALA A 33 -29.61 -4.95 11.70
CA ALA A 33 -28.40 -4.87 10.91
C ALA A 33 -27.77 -3.53 11.26
N ALA A 34 -26.72 -3.56 12.09
CA ALA A 34 -26.10 -2.36 12.63
C ALA A 34 -25.73 -1.46 11.45
N ALA A 35 -26.46 -0.34 11.30
CA ALA A 35 -26.26 0.55 10.18
C ALA A 35 -24.79 0.94 10.08
N ALA A 36 -24.23 0.85 8.87
CA ALA A 36 -22.85 1.24 8.63
C ALA A 36 -22.65 2.70 9.03
N VAL A 37 -21.50 2.98 9.67
CA VAL A 37 -21.10 4.36 9.91
C VAL A 37 -20.84 4.99 8.54
N THR A 38 -21.64 5.97 8.17
CA THR A 38 -21.52 6.59 6.84
C THR A 38 -20.27 7.45 6.81
N ALA A 39 -19.32 7.13 5.96
CA ALA A 39 -18.29 8.08 5.56
C ALA A 39 -18.97 9.27 4.86
N ALA A 40 -18.34 10.45 4.90
CA ALA A 40 -18.90 11.65 4.26
C ALA A 40 -19.30 11.36 2.80
N ALA A 41 -20.38 11.99 2.36
CA ALA A 41 -20.86 11.83 0.98
C ALA A 41 -19.76 12.13 -0.03
N VAL A 42 -19.73 11.37 -1.14
CA VAL A 42 -18.76 11.59 -2.24
C VAL A 42 -18.91 13.02 -2.77
N PRO A 43 -17.88 13.87 -2.64
CA PRO A 43 -17.99 15.26 -3.08
C PRO A 43 -18.16 15.35 -4.60
N ARG A 44 -19.01 16.23 -5.06
CA ARG A 44 -19.15 16.49 -6.50
C ARG A 44 -17.94 17.28 -7.02
N ARG A 45 -17.56 17.01 -8.28
CA ARG A 45 -16.55 17.84 -8.96
C ARG A 45 -17.01 19.29 -9.03
N LYS A 46 -16.10 20.20 -8.74
CA LYS A 46 -16.32 21.65 -8.93
C LYS A 46 -16.35 22.00 -10.43
N PRO A 47 -16.99 23.10 -10.83
CA PRO A 47 -16.97 23.56 -12.22
C PRO A 47 -15.53 23.65 -12.76
N GLY A 48 -15.29 23.10 -13.96
CA GLY A 48 -13.98 23.05 -14.60
C GLY A 48 -13.04 21.91 -14.16
N GLN A 49 -13.35 21.20 -13.07
CA GLN A 49 -12.60 20.05 -12.61
C GLN A 49 -12.90 18.82 -13.50
N LYS A 50 -11.86 18.10 -13.94
CA LYS A 50 -11.98 16.96 -14.86
C LYS A 50 -11.26 15.74 -14.28
N SER A 51 -11.81 14.54 -14.52
CA SER A 51 -11.17 13.29 -14.13
C SER A 51 -9.73 13.18 -14.64
N MET A 52 -8.87 12.57 -13.82
CA MET A 52 -7.50 12.20 -14.20
C MET A 52 -7.40 10.78 -14.77
N ILE A 53 -8.52 10.04 -14.83
CA ILE A 53 -8.54 8.69 -15.41
C ILE A 53 -8.09 8.75 -16.87
N ASP A 54 -7.20 7.85 -17.24
CA ASP A 54 -6.60 7.71 -18.56
C ASP A 54 -5.92 8.98 -19.12
N VAL A 55 -5.57 9.91 -18.23
CA VAL A 55 -4.78 11.08 -18.61
C VAL A 55 -3.32 10.69 -18.64
N PRO A 56 -2.62 10.84 -19.78
CA PRO A 56 -1.20 10.53 -19.86
C PRO A 56 -0.36 11.63 -19.19
N TYR A 57 0.88 11.31 -18.87
CA TYR A 57 1.89 12.32 -18.55
C TYR A 57 2.20 13.21 -19.76
N ASP A 58 2.64 14.45 -19.52
CA ASP A 58 3.35 15.22 -20.53
C ASP A 58 4.65 14.48 -20.89
N VAL A 59 5.06 14.54 -22.16
CA VAL A 59 6.30 13.87 -22.61
C VAL A 59 7.54 14.63 -22.13
N HIS A 60 8.43 13.93 -21.44
CA HIS A 60 9.68 14.47 -20.94
C HIS A 60 10.87 13.68 -21.48
N ARG A 61 11.71 14.29 -22.31
CA ARG A 61 12.95 13.65 -22.80
C ARG A 61 13.86 13.21 -21.63
N THR A 62 13.96 14.04 -20.60
CA THR A 62 14.63 13.77 -19.33
C THR A 62 13.69 14.18 -18.20
N VAL A 63 13.40 13.29 -17.27
CA VAL A 63 12.59 13.58 -16.09
C VAL A 63 13.47 14.22 -15.02
N ARG A 64 13.15 15.44 -14.63
CA ARG A 64 13.89 16.24 -13.65
C ARG A 64 13.20 16.13 -12.30
N VAL A 65 13.89 15.50 -11.33
CA VAL A 65 13.32 15.16 -10.02
C VAL A 65 13.80 16.12 -8.95
N GLY A 66 12.86 16.69 -8.20
CA GLY A 66 13.09 17.36 -6.93
C GLY A 66 12.71 16.44 -5.76
N VAL A 67 13.54 16.35 -4.73
CA VAL A 67 13.30 15.47 -3.57
C VAL A 67 13.05 16.30 -2.32
N ILE A 68 11.98 15.98 -1.57
CA ILE A 68 11.64 16.58 -0.27
C ILE A 68 11.70 15.50 0.82
N GLY A 69 12.56 15.72 1.83
CA GLY A 69 12.84 14.77 2.90
C GLY A 69 14.01 13.86 2.56
N LEU A 70 15.14 14.08 3.25
CA LEU A 70 16.42 13.38 3.03
C LEU A 70 16.83 12.56 4.26
N GLY A 71 15.85 11.99 4.94
CA GLY A 71 16.04 10.97 5.96
C GLY A 71 16.54 9.66 5.35
N ASN A 72 16.48 8.55 6.10
CA ASN A 72 16.94 7.25 5.61
C ASN A 72 16.29 6.86 4.27
N ARG A 73 14.96 6.89 4.20
CA ARG A 73 14.21 6.54 2.99
C ARG A 73 14.51 7.51 1.85
N GLY A 74 14.38 8.82 2.10
CA GLY A 74 14.57 9.85 1.08
C GLY A 74 15.99 9.89 0.50
N SER A 75 17.03 9.70 1.33
CA SER A 75 18.42 9.62 0.85
C SER A 75 18.63 8.41 -0.07
N GLY A 76 18.15 7.22 0.33
CA GLY A 76 18.25 6.02 -0.50
C GLY A 76 17.53 6.15 -1.82
N MET A 77 16.29 6.64 -1.80
CA MET A 77 15.51 6.87 -3.03
C MET A 77 16.14 7.95 -3.92
N THR A 78 16.77 8.99 -3.36
CA THR A 78 17.49 10.01 -4.16
C THR A 78 18.62 9.37 -4.95
N THR A 79 19.38 8.48 -4.33
CA THR A 79 20.42 7.70 -5.04
C THR A 79 19.79 6.85 -6.15
N GLY A 80 18.70 6.16 -5.85
CA GLY A 80 17.96 5.36 -6.85
C GLY A 80 17.50 6.21 -8.04
N TRP A 81 16.82 7.34 -7.83
CA TRP A 81 16.42 8.24 -8.92
C TRP A 81 17.62 8.69 -9.78
N SER A 82 18.78 8.93 -9.18
CA SER A 82 19.97 9.42 -9.88
C SER A 82 20.61 8.43 -10.85
N VAL A 83 20.30 7.13 -10.72
CA VAL A 83 20.85 6.08 -11.58
C VAL A 83 19.87 5.59 -12.66
N VAL A 84 18.59 6.00 -12.59
CA VAL A 84 17.59 5.63 -13.60
C VAL A 84 17.89 6.30 -14.94
N PRO A 85 17.96 5.55 -16.05
CA PRO A 85 18.16 6.13 -17.38
C PRO A 85 17.05 7.12 -17.76
N GLY A 86 17.45 8.32 -18.20
CA GLY A 86 16.50 9.39 -18.55
C GLY A 86 15.97 10.17 -17.34
N CYS A 87 16.59 10.04 -16.18
CA CYS A 87 16.28 10.80 -14.97
C CYS A 87 17.47 11.65 -14.52
N THR A 88 17.18 12.80 -13.91
CA THR A 88 18.18 13.66 -13.25
C THR A 88 17.59 14.24 -11.98
N VAL A 89 18.29 14.13 -10.85
CA VAL A 89 17.93 14.84 -9.63
C VAL A 89 18.44 16.27 -9.73
N THR A 90 17.53 17.24 -9.87
CA THR A 90 17.86 18.66 -10.07
C THR A 90 17.78 19.48 -8.79
N ALA A 91 17.04 19.01 -7.78
CA ALA A 91 16.91 19.71 -6.51
C ALA A 91 16.70 18.73 -5.35
N VAL A 92 17.24 19.06 -4.17
CA VAL A 92 17.07 18.33 -2.93
C VAL A 92 16.68 19.27 -1.80
N CYS A 93 15.79 18.84 -0.92
CA CYS A 93 15.23 19.65 0.15
C CYS A 93 15.06 18.85 1.45
N ASP A 94 15.52 19.41 2.57
CA ASP A 94 15.25 18.91 3.93
C ASP A 94 15.28 20.10 4.91
N VAL A 95 14.55 20.01 6.00
CA VAL A 95 14.63 21.02 7.09
C VAL A 95 16.03 21.07 7.71
N ARG A 96 16.77 19.98 7.63
CA ARG A 96 18.15 19.84 8.10
C ARG A 96 19.15 20.09 6.99
N ALA A 97 19.83 21.24 7.05
CA ALA A 97 20.81 21.64 6.03
C ALA A 97 21.99 20.66 5.91
N ASP A 98 22.40 20.00 7.00
CA ASP A 98 23.43 18.97 6.98
C ASP A 98 23.07 17.75 6.11
N ARG A 99 21.79 17.35 6.11
CA ARG A 99 21.30 16.27 5.23
C ARG A 99 21.31 16.67 3.77
N VAL A 100 20.88 17.90 3.48
CA VAL A 100 20.89 18.46 2.12
C VAL A 100 22.31 18.41 1.56
N LYS A 101 23.27 18.96 2.30
CA LYS A 101 24.68 18.95 1.91
C LYS A 101 25.21 17.53 1.72
N ARG A 102 24.97 16.62 2.66
CA ARG A 102 25.44 15.24 2.60
C ARG A 102 24.94 14.52 1.34
N VAL A 103 23.64 14.67 1.00
CA VAL A 103 23.06 14.01 -0.18
C VAL A 103 23.59 14.65 -1.46
N ALA A 104 23.71 15.97 -1.54
CA ALA A 104 24.28 16.66 -2.70
C ALA A 104 25.74 16.25 -2.94
N ASP A 105 26.57 16.21 -1.88
CA ASP A 105 27.96 15.77 -1.96
C ASP A 105 28.06 14.29 -2.39
N GLY A 106 27.16 13.43 -1.88
CA GLY A 106 27.10 12.01 -2.26
C GLY A 106 26.78 11.82 -3.74
N LEU A 107 25.84 12.59 -4.31
CA LEU A 107 25.55 12.55 -5.74
C LEU A 107 26.75 13.00 -6.58
N VAL A 108 27.44 14.07 -6.18
CA VAL A 108 28.67 14.52 -6.86
C VAL A 108 29.77 13.47 -6.80
N ALA A 109 29.98 12.85 -5.63
CA ALA A 109 30.96 11.77 -5.47
C ALA A 109 30.62 10.54 -6.34
N ALA A 110 29.33 10.31 -6.63
CA ALA A 110 28.86 9.29 -7.56
C ALA A 110 28.89 9.71 -9.04
N GLY A 111 29.52 10.86 -9.36
CA GLY A 111 29.64 11.36 -10.74
C GLY A 111 28.35 11.97 -11.29
N ARG A 112 27.40 12.33 -10.43
CA ARG A 112 26.15 12.97 -10.85
C ARG A 112 26.24 14.49 -10.75
N PRO A 113 25.45 15.25 -11.55
CA PRO A 113 25.36 16.70 -11.40
C PRO A 113 24.97 17.10 -9.97
N ARG A 114 25.55 18.21 -9.48
CA ARG A 114 25.16 18.74 -8.18
C ARG A 114 23.74 19.30 -8.23
N PRO A 115 22.81 18.82 -7.42
CA PRO A 115 21.46 19.36 -7.37
C PRO A 115 21.44 20.74 -6.69
N ALA A 116 20.42 21.55 -6.96
CA ALA A 116 20.16 22.75 -6.16
C ALA A 116 19.73 22.37 -4.74
N GLU A 117 20.27 23.06 -3.76
CA GLU A 117 20.14 22.76 -2.34
C GLU A 117 19.14 23.67 -1.63
N TYR A 118 18.15 23.09 -0.94
CA TYR A 118 17.13 23.80 -0.18
C TYR A 118 17.09 23.24 1.25
N GLY A 119 17.50 24.01 2.23
CA GLY A 119 17.56 23.54 3.62
C GLY A 119 17.39 24.64 4.66
N GLY A 120 17.35 24.18 5.94
CA GLY A 120 17.38 25.04 7.11
C GLY A 120 16.05 25.69 7.52
N SER A 121 14.94 25.40 6.82
CA SER A 121 13.61 25.91 7.15
C SER A 121 12.53 24.92 6.72
N ALA A 122 11.42 24.88 7.48
CA ALA A 122 10.24 24.08 7.13
C ALA A 122 9.64 24.51 5.77
N ASP A 123 9.80 25.76 5.36
CA ASP A 123 9.28 26.31 4.09
C ASP A 123 10.25 26.17 2.92
N SER A 124 11.41 25.56 3.11
CA SER A 124 12.41 25.41 2.05
C SER A 124 11.87 24.72 0.80
N TYR A 125 10.96 23.75 0.97
CA TYR A 125 10.31 23.06 -0.14
C TYR A 125 9.50 24.01 -1.03
N ALA A 126 8.83 25.03 -0.47
CA ALA A 126 8.05 25.99 -1.24
C ALA A 126 8.92 26.83 -2.20
N ARG A 127 10.18 27.09 -1.82
CA ARG A 127 11.16 27.72 -2.71
C ARG A 127 11.60 26.79 -3.84
N MET A 128 11.83 25.50 -3.52
CA MET A 128 12.19 24.47 -4.49
C MET A 128 11.07 24.28 -5.54
N LEU A 129 9.81 24.30 -5.11
CA LEU A 129 8.66 24.10 -6.01
C LEU A 129 8.49 25.20 -7.08
N ARG A 130 9.09 26.38 -6.89
CA ARG A 130 9.08 27.46 -7.89
C ARG A 130 10.05 27.28 -9.05
N ARG A 131 10.85 26.20 -9.05
CA ARG A 131 11.81 25.92 -10.13
C ARG A 131 11.10 25.40 -11.38
N ASP A 132 11.54 25.87 -12.53
CA ASP A 132 11.05 25.41 -13.84
C ASP A 132 11.77 24.13 -14.32
N ASP A 133 12.89 23.75 -13.67
CA ASP A 133 13.66 22.56 -13.96
C ASP A 133 13.37 21.40 -12.97
N VAL A 134 12.14 21.33 -12.46
CA VAL A 134 11.58 20.20 -11.70
C VAL A 134 10.28 19.79 -12.35
N ASP A 135 10.19 18.57 -12.83
CA ASP A 135 9.01 17.97 -13.46
C ASP A 135 8.23 17.10 -12.48
N LEU A 136 8.97 16.34 -11.66
CA LEU A 136 8.48 15.37 -10.68
C LEU A 136 9.03 15.71 -9.30
N VAL A 137 8.16 15.71 -8.30
CA VAL A 137 8.56 15.85 -6.89
C VAL A 137 8.38 14.52 -6.17
N TYR A 138 9.46 14.01 -5.58
CA TYR A 138 9.41 12.86 -4.69
C TYR A 138 9.40 13.33 -3.23
N ILE A 139 8.46 12.83 -2.41
CA ILE A 139 8.24 13.25 -1.02
C ILE A 139 8.43 12.06 -0.09
N ALA A 140 9.38 12.18 0.87
CA ALA A 140 9.71 11.18 1.88
C ALA A 140 9.93 11.80 3.27
N THR A 141 9.04 12.70 3.64
CA THR A 141 9.00 13.35 4.96
C THR A 141 8.20 12.51 5.97
N PRO A 142 8.08 12.89 7.27
CA PRO A 142 7.09 12.31 8.16
C PRO A 142 5.66 12.47 7.65
N TRP A 143 4.77 11.53 8.01
CA TRP A 143 3.43 11.37 7.42
C TRP A 143 2.57 12.63 7.43
N GLU A 144 2.63 13.42 8.50
CA GLU A 144 1.89 14.68 8.64
C GLU A 144 2.23 15.75 7.59
N PHE A 145 3.38 15.60 6.91
CA PHE A 145 3.82 16.55 5.87
C PHE A 145 3.51 16.05 4.45
N HIS A 146 3.12 14.79 4.26
CA HIS A 146 2.87 14.23 2.93
C HIS A 146 1.77 14.98 2.20
N TYR A 147 0.59 15.16 2.84
CA TYR A 147 -0.53 15.89 2.26
C TYR A 147 -0.20 17.35 1.93
N PRO A 148 0.25 18.21 2.87
CA PRO A 148 0.49 19.61 2.56
C PRO A 148 1.58 19.80 1.49
N GLN A 149 2.63 18.99 1.49
CA GLN A 149 3.70 19.06 0.49
C GLN A 149 3.24 18.53 -0.87
N GLY A 150 2.51 17.42 -0.90
CA GLY A 150 1.92 16.86 -2.12
C GLY A 150 0.96 17.83 -2.80
N LYS A 151 0.05 18.44 -2.02
CA LYS A 151 -0.85 19.48 -2.51
C LYS A 151 -0.11 20.70 -3.04
N ALA A 152 0.90 21.19 -2.33
CA ALA A 152 1.69 22.33 -2.77
C ALA A 152 2.44 22.04 -4.09
N ALA A 153 2.99 20.84 -4.25
CA ALA A 153 3.66 20.42 -5.48
C ALA A 153 2.68 20.33 -6.67
N LEU A 154 1.48 19.75 -6.48
CA LEU A 154 0.43 19.74 -7.49
C LEU A 154 0.02 21.16 -7.91
N LEU A 155 -0.16 22.07 -6.94
CA LEU A 155 -0.51 23.48 -7.19
C LEU A 155 0.61 24.23 -7.90
N ALA A 156 1.87 23.84 -7.68
CA ALA A 156 3.04 24.38 -8.41
C ALA A 156 3.20 23.76 -9.81
N GLY A 157 2.24 22.96 -10.28
CA GLY A 157 2.25 22.34 -11.60
C GLY A 157 3.20 21.17 -11.74
N LYS A 158 3.63 20.52 -10.63
CA LYS A 158 4.53 19.38 -10.65
C LYS A 158 3.74 18.06 -10.53
N HIS A 159 4.24 17.00 -11.18
CA HIS A 159 3.82 15.64 -10.84
C HIS A 159 4.43 15.23 -9.50
N VAL A 160 3.81 14.30 -8.80
CA VAL A 160 4.18 13.95 -7.43
C VAL A 160 4.24 12.44 -7.24
N VAL A 161 5.28 11.95 -6.59
CA VAL A 161 5.37 10.61 -6.00
C VAL A 161 5.56 10.79 -4.50
N VAL A 162 4.66 10.24 -3.69
CA VAL A 162 4.65 10.42 -2.22
C VAL A 162 4.83 9.08 -1.54
N GLU A 163 5.67 9.01 -0.51
CA GLU A 163 5.77 7.87 0.40
C GLU A 163 4.47 7.64 1.17
N LEU A 164 4.35 6.45 1.71
CA LEU A 164 3.14 5.91 2.35
C LEU A 164 2.97 6.45 3.78
N PRO A 165 1.71 6.75 4.14
CA PRO A 165 0.52 7.01 3.31
C PRO A 165 0.56 8.41 2.68
N VAL A 166 -0.15 8.65 1.57
CA VAL A 166 -0.18 9.99 0.95
C VAL A 166 -0.86 11.05 1.81
N ALA A 167 -1.76 10.62 2.69
CA ALA A 167 -2.45 11.44 3.69
C ALA A 167 -2.97 10.54 4.81
N THR A 168 -3.27 11.11 5.97
CA THR A 168 -3.76 10.40 7.15
C THR A 168 -5.23 10.65 7.48
N GLU A 169 -5.84 11.65 6.87
CA GLU A 169 -7.23 12.03 7.06
C GLU A 169 -8.04 11.88 5.76
N LEU A 170 -9.34 11.60 5.90
CA LEU A 170 -10.21 11.31 4.76
C LEU A 170 -10.44 12.52 3.84
N ASP A 171 -10.60 13.69 4.42
CA ASP A 171 -10.75 14.95 3.70
C ASP A 171 -9.48 15.38 2.98
N GLU A 172 -8.30 15.07 3.53
CA GLU A 172 -7.01 15.25 2.85
C GLU A 172 -6.89 14.37 1.60
N LEU A 173 -7.33 13.10 1.68
CA LEU A 173 -7.37 12.22 0.52
C LEU A 173 -8.25 12.78 -0.59
N TRP A 174 -9.44 13.28 -0.25
CA TRP A 174 -10.33 13.94 -1.21
C TRP A 174 -9.73 15.21 -1.80
N ASP A 175 -9.08 16.02 -0.99
CA ASP A 175 -8.49 17.27 -1.48
C ASP A 175 -7.29 17.02 -2.40
N LEU A 176 -6.51 15.94 -2.19
CA LEU A 176 -5.48 15.52 -3.14
C LEU A 176 -6.07 15.08 -4.48
N VAL A 177 -7.17 14.29 -4.46
CA VAL A 177 -7.91 13.93 -5.68
C VAL A 177 -8.40 15.18 -6.41
N ASP A 178 -9.08 16.08 -5.70
CA ASP A 178 -9.62 17.33 -6.28
C ASP A 178 -8.51 18.25 -6.80
N THR A 179 -7.38 18.30 -6.11
CA THR A 179 -6.24 19.12 -6.53
C THR A 179 -5.58 18.55 -7.77
N SER A 180 -5.39 17.23 -7.84
CA SER A 180 -4.87 16.55 -9.04
C SER A 180 -5.79 16.78 -10.25
N GLU A 181 -7.11 16.60 -10.08
CA GLU A 181 -8.10 16.84 -11.14
C GLU A 181 -8.11 18.30 -11.63
N ARG A 182 -7.92 19.27 -10.71
CA ARG A 182 -7.89 20.70 -11.03
C ARG A 182 -6.62 21.13 -11.75
N THR A 183 -5.46 20.64 -11.27
CA THR A 183 -4.15 21.04 -11.79
C THR A 183 -3.72 20.23 -13.00
N ARG A 184 -4.39 19.12 -13.28
CA ARG A 184 -4.02 18.15 -14.32
C ARG A 184 -2.61 17.58 -14.09
N ARG A 185 -2.22 17.41 -12.81
CA ARG A 185 -0.96 16.81 -12.40
C ARG A 185 -1.21 15.52 -11.64
N HIS A 186 -0.41 14.50 -11.92
CA HIS A 186 -0.52 13.20 -11.26
C HIS A 186 0.07 13.23 -9.87
N LEU A 187 -0.61 12.57 -8.94
CA LEU A 187 -0.06 12.16 -7.66
C LEU A 187 -0.11 10.64 -7.59
N MET A 188 1.03 10.03 -7.33
CA MET A 188 1.22 8.60 -7.23
C MET A 188 1.73 8.24 -5.83
N LEU A 189 1.10 7.24 -5.21
CA LEU A 189 1.62 6.59 -4.02
C LEU A 189 2.89 5.81 -4.38
N SER A 190 3.98 5.99 -3.62
CA SER A 190 5.25 5.28 -3.80
C SER A 190 5.17 3.82 -3.33
N GLU A 191 4.17 3.07 -3.82
CA GLU A 191 3.93 1.69 -3.40
C GLU A 191 4.84 0.72 -4.14
N ASN A 192 6.04 0.54 -3.60
CA ASN A 192 7.07 -0.29 -4.21
C ASN A 192 6.72 -1.79 -4.22
N CYS A 193 5.91 -2.27 -3.27
CA CYS A 193 5.51 -3.69 -3.22
C CYS A 193 4.66 -4.09 -4.42
N SER A 194 3.91 -3.17 -5.03
CA SER A 194 3.21 -3.44 -6.29
C SER A 194 4.16 -3.77 -7.46
N TYR A 195 5.44 -3.44 -7.33
CA TYR A 195 6.48 -3.74 -8.31
C TYR A 195 7.39 -4.90 -7.91
N GLY A 196 7.08 -5.59 -6.82
CA GLY A 196 7.78 -6.80 -6.40
C GLY A 196 7.66 -7.91 -7.44
N ARG A 197 8.70 -8.73 -7.58
CA ARG A 197 8.73 -9.79 -8.60
C ARG A 197 7.61 -10.81 -8.40
N ASN A 198 7.39 -11.22 -7.15
CA ASN A 198 6.34 -12.18 -6.81
C ASN A 198 4.94 -11.55 -6.93
N GLU A 199 4.78 -10.29 -6.52
CA GLU A 199 3.54 -9.55 -6.63
C GLU A 199 3.13 -9.33 -8.10
N LEU A 200 4.06 -8.97 -8.96
CA LEU A 200 3.81 -8.84 -10.40
C LEU A 200 3.56 -10.19 -11.09
N ALA A 201 4.21 -11.27 -10.64
CA ALA A 201 3.89 -12.62 -11.12
C ALA A 201 2.47 -13.04 -10.67
N MET A 202 2.10 -12.80 -9.42
CA MET A 202 0.73 -13.04 -8.91
C MET A 202 -0.31 -12.25 -9.73
N LEU A 203 -0.05 -10.97 -9.99
CA LEU A 203 -0.90 -10.12 -10.84
C LEU A 203 -1.10 -10.74 -12.22
N LYS A 204 -0.02 -11.18 -12.86
CA LYS A 204 -0.06 -11.81 -14.17
C LYS A 204 -0.85 -13.11 -14.14
N MET A 205 -0.62 -13.98 -13.16
CA MET A 205 -1.38 -15.23 -12.96
C MET A 205 -2.87 -14.95 -12.81
N ALA A 206 -3.25 -13.92 -12.05
CA ALA A 206 -4.64 -13.51 -11.85
C ALA A 206 -5.27 -13.01 -13.16
N HIS A 207 -4.61 -12.12 -13.89
CA HIS A 207 -5.11 -11.54 -15.14
C HIS A 207 -5.13 -12.53 -16.30
N GLU A 208 -4.30 -13.57 -16.30
CA GLU A 208 -4.35 -14.69 -17.24
C GLU A 208 -5.40 -15.75 -16.85
N GLY A 209 -6.11 -15.52 -15.72
CA GLY A 209 -7.25 -16.34 -15.30
C GLY A 209 -6.87 -17.66 -14.62
N LEU A 210 -5.61 -17.81 -14.16
CA LEU A 210 -5.12 -19.06 -13.55
C LEU A 210 -5.92 -19.42 -12.29
N PHE A 211 -6.36 -18.44 -11.52
CA PHE A 211 -7.13 -18.66 -10.30
C PHE A 211 -8.66 -18.73 -10.53
N GLY A 212 -9.13 -18.56 -11.76
CA GLY A 212 -10.57 -18.44 -12.05
C GLY A 212 -11.13 -17.11 -11.53
N ASP A 213 -12.38 -17.14 -11.04
CA ASP A 213 -13.01 -15.96 -10.44
C ASP A 213 -12.39 -15.67 -9.07
N ILE A 214 -11.70 -14.55 -8.94
CA ILE A 214 -11.08 -14.15 -7.68
C ILE A 214 -12.16 -13.90 -6.63
N THR A 215 -12.02 -14.49 -5.45
CA THR A 215 -12.97 -14.40 -4.34
C THR A 215 -12.46 -13.62 -3.15
N ASN A 216 -11.18 -13.82 -2.81
CA ASN A 216 -10.60 -13.13 -1.65
C ASN A 216 -9.09 -12.92 -1.80
N GLY A 217 -8.57 -11.99 -1.00
CA GLY A 217 -7.15 -11.75 -0.87
C GLY A 217 -6.77 -11.40 0.57
N HIS A 218 -5.51 -11.64 0.90
CA HIS A 218 -4.96 -11.33 2.20
C HIS A 218 -3.57 -10.70 2.03
N GLY A 219 -3.39 -9.53 2.58
CA GLY A 219 -2.11 -8.84 2.56
C GLY A 219 -1.90 -8.03 3.84
N GLY A 220 -0.66 -7.63 4.11
CA GLY A 220 -0.35 -6.86 5.29
C GLY A 220 1.03 -6.22 5.26
N TYR A 221 1.31 -5.46 6.28
CA TYR A 221 2.64 -5.00 6.64
C TYR A 221 2.94 -5.45 8.06
N LEU A 222 3.64 -6.57 8.15
CA LEU A 222 3.97 -7.27 9.38
C LEU A 222 5.48 -7.23 9.56
N HIS A 223 5.98 -6.30 10.38
CA HIS A 223 7.40 -5.96 10.46
C HIS A 223 7.78 -5.55 11.87
N ASP A 224 8.64 -6.31 12.55
CA ASP A 224 9.15 -5.88 13.85
C ASP A 224 10.01 -4.61 13.69
N LEU A 225 9.42 -3.46 14.03
CA LEU A 225 10.10 -2.16 14.01
C LEU A 225 10.47 -1.66 15.41
N ARG A 226 10.29 -2.46 16.45
CA ARG A 226 10.45 -1.97 17.83
C ARG A 226 11.81 -1.35 18.09
N GLU A 227 12.90 -1.98 17.67
CA GLU A 227 14.24 -1.42 17.79
C GLU A 227 14.36 -0.07 17.06
N LEU A 228 13.89 0.00 15.81
CA LEU A 228 13.95 1.22 15.01
C LEU A 228 13.07 2.33 15.55
N LEU A 229 11.92 1.99 16.12
CA LEU A 229 10.99 2.96 16.72
C LEU A 229 11.59 3.63 17.99
N PHE A 230 12.45 2.93 18.73
CA PHE A 230 13.14 3.47 19.88
C PHE A 230 14.55 4.01 19.55
N SER A 231 14.99 3.94 18.30
CA SER A 231 16.26 4.51 17.88
C SER A 231 16.19 6.05 17.84
N ASP A 232 17.16 6.71 18.47
CA ASP A 232 17.30 8.18 18.46
C ASP A 232 17.73 8.74 17.09
N THR A 233 18.24 7.89 16.20
CA THR A 233 18.84 8.32 14.93
C THR A 233 18.03 7.87 13.71
N TYR A 234 17.31 6.76 13.79
CA TYR A 234 16.62 6.16 12.63
C TYR A 234 15.38 6.98 12.23
N TYR A 235 14.44 7.18 13.17
CA TYR A 235 13.29 8.06 12.99
C TYR A 235 13.51 9.35 13.77
N THR A 236 14.09 10.36 13.13
CA THR A 236 14.40 11.65 13.73
C THR A 236 13.19 12.21 14.49
N ASP A 237 13.43 12.71 15.70
CA ASP A 237 12.41 13.24 16.60
C ASP A 237 11.30 12.21 16.93
N ALA A 238 11.62 10.93 16.80
CA ALA A 238 10.72 9.80 17.10
C ALA A 238 9.38 9.88 16.37
N TRP A 239 9.30 10.59 15.23
CA TRP A 239 8.04 10.93 14.55
C TRP A 239 7.14 9.70 14.34
N ARG A 240 7.69 8.55 13.92
CA ARG A 240 6.88 7.36 13.65
C ARG A 240 6.37 6.71 14.94
N ARG A 241 7.18 6.65 16.02
CA ARG A 241 6.75 6.15 17.33
C ARG A 241 5.63 7.00 17.93
N LEU A 242 5.71 8.32 17.79
CA LEU A 242 4.72 9.24 18.33
C LEU A 242 3.32 9.06 17.70
N TRP A 243 3.21 8.55 16.48
CA TRP A 243 1.92 8.16 15.91
C TRP A 243 1.22 7.06 16.72
N HIS A 244 1.97 6.11 17.30
CA HIS A 244 1.41 5.06 18.16
C HIS A 244 0.86 5.58 19.50
N THR A 245 1.16 6.82 19.88
CA THR A 245 0.62 7.46 21.10
C THR A 245 -0.67 8.24 20.85
N ARG A 246 -1.02 8.51 19.59
CA ARG A 246 -2.12 9.44 19.25
C ARG A 246 -3.17 8.86 18.29
N SER A 247 -2.92 7.70 17.67
CA SER A 247 -3.86 7.11 16.72
C SER A 247 -3.88 5.59 16.80
N THR A 248 -5.06 5.01 16.54
CA THR A 248 -5.29 3.55 16.50
C THR A 248 -5.30 3.02 15.07
N ALA A 249 -4.87 3.80 14.08
CA ALA A 249 -4.97 3.50 12.68
C ALA A 249 -4.17 2.27 12.23
N SER A 250 -4.66 1.63 11.16
CA SER A 250 -3.87 0.72 10.33
C SER A 250 -2.98 1.55 9.40
N PHE A 251 -1.83 2.02 9.91
CA PHE A 251 -1.02 3.05 9.25
C PHE A 251 -0.39 2.64 7.93
N TYR A 252 -0.08 1.35 7.74
CA TYR A 252 0.84 0.94 6.68
C TYR A 252 0.45 -0.37 5.97
N ALA A 253 -0.83 -0.75 6.04
CA ALA A 253 -1.33 -1.96 5.40
C ALA A 253 -1.23 -1.95 3.86
N MET A 254 -0.93 -0.79 3.25
CA MET A 254 -0.87 -0.59 1.80
C MET A 254 0.09 -1.56 1.10
N HIS A 255 1.23 -1.90 1.72
CA HIS A 255 2.20 -2.84 1.14
C HIS A 255 1.61 -4.23 0.83
N GLY A 256 0.62 -4.68 1.61
CA GLY A 256 -0.11 -5.90 1.31
C GLY A 256 -1.40 -5.65 0.53
N LEU A 257 -2.09 -4.54 0.83
CA LEU A 257 -3.36 -4.20 0.19
C LEU A 257 -3.19 -3.89 -1.31
N ALA A 258 -2.20 -3.10 -1.68
CA ALA A 258 -2.07 -2.59 -3.05
C ALA A 258 -1.84 -3.69 -4.10
N PRO A 259 -0.93 -4.66 -3.91
CA PRO A 259 -0.80 -5.79 -4.85
C PRO A 259 -2.08 -6.60 -5.00
N ILE A 260 -2.80 -6.85 -3.91
CA ILE A 260 -4.09 -7.55 -3.92
C ILE A 260 -5.16 -6.72 -4.65
N ALA A 261 -5.23 -5.42 -4.36
CA ALA A 261 -6.17 -4.51 -5.01
C ALA A 261 -5.91 -4.41 -6.52
N ALA A 262 -4.65 -4.38 -6.95
CA ALA A 262 -4.27 -4.41 -8.36
C ALA A 262 -4.73 -5.72 -9.04
N ALA A 263 -4.49 -6.88 -8.40
CA ALA A 263 -4.89 -8.19 -8.91
C ALA A 263 -6.42 -8.39 -8.93
N MET A 264 -7.16 -7.61 -8.16
CA MET A 264 -8.63 -7.60 -8.12
C MET A 264 -9.26 -6.50 -8.98
N ASP A 265 -8.50 -5.77 -9.77
CA ASP A 265 -8.98 -4.65 -10.59
C ASP A 265 -9.73 -3.57 -9.79
N ILE A 266 -9.31 -3.31 -8.56
CA ILE A 266 -9.88 -2.22 -7.74
C ILE A 266 -9.69 -0.88 -8.45
N ASN A 267 -10.76 -0.09 -8.54
CA ASN A 267 -10.90 1.14 -9.34
C ASN A 267 -10.84 0.91 -10.88
N ARG A 268 -10.81 -0.35 -11.35
CA ARG A 268 -10.69 -0.74 -12.76
C ARG A 268 -11.66 -1.86 -13.14
N GLY A 269 -12.83 -1.87 -12.55
CA GLY A 269 -13.87 -2.88 -12.73
C GLY A 269 -14.46 -3.41 -11.43
N ASP A 270 -13.79 -3.12 -10.29
CA ASP A 270 -14.30 -3.35 -8.95
C ASP A 270 -13.93 -2.15 -8.04
N ARG A 271 -14.47 -2.05 -6.84
CA ARG A 271 -14.09 -1.06 -5.83
C ARG A 271 -14.28 -1.59 -4.43
N MET A 272 -13.50 -1.11 -3.48
CA MET A 272 -13.74 -1.33 -2.07
C MET A 272 -14.98 -0.54 -1.63
N THR A 273 -15.87 -1.17 -0.84
CA THR A 273 -17.16 -0.58 -0.44
C THR A 273 -17.28 -0.34 1.05
N THR A 274 -16.90 -1.32 1.87
CA THR A 274 -16.97 -1.23 3.32
C THR A 274 -15.68 -1.73 3.95
N LEU A 275 -15.37 -1.21 5.14
CA LEU A 275 -14.27 -1.63 5.97
C LEU A 275 -14.76 -1.88 7.39
N ARG A 276 -14.32 -2.97 8.00
CA ARG A 276 -14.44 -3.25 9.45
C ARG A 276 -13.04 -3.43 9.99
N ALA A 277 -12.73 -2.78 11.13
CA ALA A 277 -11.45 -2.92 11.78
C ALA A 277 -11.59 -3.53 13.19
N THR A 278 -10.61 -4.36 13.53
CA THR A 278 -10.37 -4.82 14.89
C THR A 278 -8.90 -4.65 15.22
N ALA A 279 -8.59 -4.48 16.52
CA ALA A 279 -7.22 -4.31 16.97
C ALA A 279 -7.01 -5.07 18.29
N THR A 280 -5.77 -5.49 18.50
CA THR A 280 -5.33 -6.01 19.80
C THR A 280 -5.06 -4.86 20.79
N GLU A 281 -4.83 -5.20 22.05
CA GLU A 281 -4.28 -4.25 23.02
C GLU A 281 -2.85 -3.84 22.63
N PRO A 282 -2.41 -2.59 22.93
CA PRO A 282 -1.05 -2.11 22.68
C PRO A 282 -0.08 -2.59 23.77
N LYS A 283 0.53 -3.73 23.57
CA LYS A 283 1.46 -4.36 24.56
C LYS A 283 2.93 -4.29 24.11
N GLY A 284 3.18 -4.52 22.80
CA GLY A 284 4.52 -4.81 22.28
C GLY A 284 5.53 -3.69 22.47
N LEU A 285 5.15 -2.43 22.22
CA LEU A 285 6.06 -1.28 22.42
C LEU A 285 6.35 -1.04 23.91
N ALA A 286 5.35 -1.16 24.79
CA ALA A 286 5.54 -0.98 26.22
C ALA A 286 6.43 -2.09 26.82
N ASP A 287 6.25 -3.34 26.41
CA ASP A 287 7.07 -4.47 26.81
C ASP A 287 8.51 -4.34 26.30
N TYR A 288 8.70 -3.98 25.01
CA TYR A 288 10.03 -3.74 24.45
C TYR A 288 10.77 -2.63 25.22
N ARG A 289 10.09 -1.51 25.47
CA ARG A 289 10.63 -0.40 26.28
C ARG A 289 11.07 -0.88 27.65
N ALA A 290 10.24 -1.69 28.33
CA ALA A 290 10.55 -2.18 29.66
C ALA A 290 11.82 -3.03 29.74
N ARG A 291 12.11 -3.78 28.68
CA ARG A 291 13.26 -4.71 28.61
C ARG A 291 14.53 -4.10 28.05
N PHE A 292 14.43 -3.19 27.09
CA PHE A 292 15.57 -2.80 26.27
C PHE A 292 15.88 -1.30 26.25
N VAL A 293 14.95 -0.43 26.68
CA VAL A 293 15.13 1.01 26.59
C VAL A 293 15.57 1.59 27.95
N PRO A 294 16.67 2.37 28.00
CA PRO A 294 17.16 2.98 29.24
C PRO A 294 16.08 3.80 29.96
N ARG A 295 16.07 3.77 31.30
CA ARG A 295 15.03 4.41 32.13
C ARG A 295 14.97 5.94 31.99
N ASN A 296 16.06 6.58 31.57
CA ASN A 296 16.12 8.01 31.31
C ASN A 296 15.66 8.43 29.91
N HIS A 297 15.32 7.46 29.04
CA HIS A 297 14.85 7.75 27.68
C HIS A 297 13.48 8.46 27.70
N PRO A 298 13.23 9.49 26.86
CA PRO A 298 11.99 10.27 26.86
C PRO A 298 10.71 9.45 26.71
N SER A 299 10.78 8.32 26.01
CA SER A 299 9.62 7.44 25.77
C SER A 299 8.97 6.85 27.03
N TRP A 300 9.64 6.91 28.18
CA TRP A 300 9.04 6.46 29.45
C TRP A 300 7.84 7.30 29.91
N LYS A 301 7.65 8.48 29.32
CA LYS A 301 6.47 9.34 29.51
C LYS A 301 5.34 9.05 28.52
N GLU A 302 5.57 8.19 27.55
CA GLU A 302 4.62 7.88 26.46
C GLU A 302 3.64 6.77 26.87
N THR A 303 2.39 6.91 26.45
CA THR A 303 1.36 5.87 26.51
C THR A 303 0.97 5.52 25.09
N TYR A 304 1.04 4.22 24.73
CA TYR A 304 0.69 3.76 23.38
C TYR A 304 -0.79 3.39 23.34
N VAL A 305 -1.45 3.78 22.26
CA VAL A 305 -2.88 3.53 22.00
C VAL A 305 -3.11 2.71 20.72
N ASN A 306 -2.10 2.62 19.84
CA ASN A 306 -2.19 1.80 18.63
C ASN A 306 -2.03 0.33 18.99
N GLY A 307 -3.02 -0.49 18.68
CA GLY A 307 -2.95 -1.94 18.90
C GLY A 307 -1.77 -2.59 18.19
N ASP A 308 -1.21 -3.66 18.75
CA ASP A 308 -0.03 -4.31 18.16
C ASP A 308 -0.36 -4.85 16.76
N LEU A 309 -1.52 -5.48 16.59
CA LEU A 309 -2.07 -5.88 15.30
C LEU A 309 -3.38 -5.14 15.06
N VAL A 310 -3.50 -4.49 13.91
CA VAL A 310 -4.75 -3.94 13.40
C VAL A 310 -5.13 -4.69 12.13
N THR A 311 -6.30 -5.35 12.14
CA THR A 311 -6.85 -6.08 11.00
C THR A 311 -8.06 -5.35 10.45
N CYS A 312 -8.05 -5.12 9.14
CA CYS A 312 -9.17 -4.58 8.37
C CYS A 312 -9.76 -5.66 7.47
N LEU A 313 -11.07 -5.87 7.55
CA LEU A 313 -11.84 -6.64 6.58
C LEU A 313 -12.55 -5.69 5.64
N ILE A 314 -12.28 -5.82 4.34
CA ILE A 314 -12.75 -4.91 3.29
C ILE A 314 -13.60 -5.70 2.32
N GLU A 315 -14.83 -5.26 2.10
CA GLU A 315 -15.74 -5.83 1.10
C GLU A 315 -15.67 -5.02 -0.19
N THR A 316 -15.86 -5.68 -1.33
CA THR A 316 -15.87 -5.02 -2.63
C THR A 316 -17.24 -5.03 -3.31
N ALA A 317 -17.44 -4.20 -4.32
CA ALA A 317 -18.69 -4.11 -5.06
C ALA A 317 -19.05 -5.41 -5.82
N ARG A 318 -18.04 -6.22 -6.17
CA ARG A 318 -18.23 -7.55 -6.79
C ARG A 318 -18.34 -8.69 -5.77
N GLY A 319 -18.48 -8.39 -4.48
CA GLY A 319 -18.66 -9.41 -3.44
C GLY A 319 -17.37 -10.14 -3.04
N ARG A 320 -16.21 -9.58 -3.36
CA ARG A 320 -14.90 -10.08 -2.92
C ARG A 320 -14.57 -9.56 -1.53
N VAL A 321 -13.65 -10.23 -0.83
CA VAL A 321 -13.19 -9.81 0.50
C VAL A 321 -11.67 -9.67 0.50
N ILE A 322 -11.18 -8.56 1.04
CA ILE A 322 -9.76 -8.35 1.29
C ILE A 322 -9.54 -8.25 2.81
N ARG A 323 -8.58 -9.03 3.32
CA ARG A 323 -8.05 -8.89 4.66
C ARG A 323 -6.73 -8.13 4.58
N ALA A 324 -6.66 -6.96 5.23
CA ALA A 324 -5.46 -6.14 5.28
C ALA A 324 -4.99 -5.98 6.72
N GLU A 325 -3.70 -6.22 6.99
CA GLU A 325 -3.13 -6.23 8.35
C GLU A 325 -1.95 -5.28 8.49
N HIS A 326 -1.84 -4.69 9.69
CA HIS A 326 -0.70 -3.86 10.09
C HIS A 326 -0.23 -4.25 11.48
N ASP A 327 1.04 -4.63 11.60
CA ASP A 327 1.71 -4.94 12.86
C ASP A 327 3.19 -4.54 12.77
N VAL A 328 3.61 -3.60 13.63
CA VAL A 328 5.02 -3.16 13.72
C VAL A 328 5.57 -3.25 15.14
N SER A 329 4.83 -3.82 16.06
CA SER A 329 5.14 -3.89 17.49
C SER A 329 5.25 -5.31 18.05
N SER A 330 5.01 -6.34 17.24
CA SER A 330 5.21 -7.74 17.64
C SER A 330 6.56 -8.28 17.16
N PRO A 331 7.20 -9.20 17.93
CA PRO A 331 8.43 -9.88 17.51
C PRO A 331 8.14 -10.88 16.40
N ARG A 332 8.61 -10.58 15.20
CA ARG A 332 8.36 -11.44 14.04
C ARG A 332 9.33 -11.15 12.88
N PRO A 333 9.58 -12.13 11.99
CA PRO A 333 10.15 -11.83 10.68
C PRO A 333 9.22 -10.93 9.85
N TYR A 334 9.78 -10.19 8.93
CA TYR A 334 9.00 -9.39 7.98
C TYR A 334 8.13 -10.28 7.09
N SER A 335 6.87 -9.87 6.87
CA SER A 335 5.97 -10.52 5.91
C SER A 335 4.94 -9.53 5.37
N ARG A 336 4.57 -9.68 4.11
CA ARG A 336 3.43 -8.96 3.49
C ARG A 336 2.18 -9.82 3.37
N ILE A 337 2.30 -11.12 3.61
CA ILE A 337 1.18 -12.08 3.46
C ILE A 337 0.48 -11.88 2.11
N ASN A 338 1.17 -11.96 1.01
CA ASN A 338 0.52 -11.88 -0.29
C ASN A 338 -0.23 -13.20 -0.56
N SER A 339 -1.54 -13.22 -0.35
CA SER A 339 -2.40 -14.36 -0.68
C SER A 339 -3.56 -13.90 -1.56
N LEU A 340 -3.80 -14.62 -2.64
CA LEU A 340 -4.90 -14.38 -3.57
C LEU A 340 -5.55 -15.69 -3.94
N ALA A 341 -6.86 -15.80 -3.70
CA ALA A 341 -7.62 -17.01 -3.96
C ALA A 341 -8.80 -16.76 -4.88
N GLY A 342 -9.08 -17.74 -5.72
CA GLY A 342 -10.21 -17.74 -6.62
C GLY A 342 -10.87 -19.12 -6.72
N SER A 343 -11.79 -19.26 -7.67
CA SER A 343 -12.59 -20.47 -7.85
C SER A 343 -11.81 -21.70 -8.33
N ARG A 344 -10.58 -21.51 -8.86
CA ARG A 344 -9.74 -22.58 -9.42
C ARG A 344 -8.34 -22.66 -8.86
N GLY A 345 -7.96 -21.77 -7.96
CA GLY A 345 -6.61 -21.80 -7.40
C GLY A 345 -6.36 -20.74 -6.34
N ILE A 346 -5.21 -20.87 -5.70
CA ILE A 346 -4.72 -19.94 -4.68
C ILE A 346 -3.20 -19.80 -4.78
N PHE A 347 -2.74 -18.59 -4.56
CA PHE A 347 -1.34 -18.24 -4.36
C PHE A 347 -1.17 -17.74 -2.93
N GLU A 348 -0.07 -18.10 -2.28
CA GLU A 348 0.34 -17.55 -0.97
C GLU A 348 1.85 -17.30 -0.95
N ASP A 349 2.24 -16.13 -0.51
CA ASP A 349 3.64 -15.75 -0.28
C ASP A 349 3.83 -15.08 1.08
N TYR A 350 4.34 -15.85 2.03
CA TYR A 350 4.65 -15.38 3.38
C TYR A 350 6.12 -14.95 3.52
N ALA A 351 6.86 -14.91 2.42
CA ALA A 351 8.28 -14.57 2.44
C ALA A 351 8.52 -13.10 2.80
N GLY A 352 9.68 -12.84 3.35
CA GLY A 352 10.17 -11.50 3.62
C GLY A 352 10.65 -10.78 2.36
N VAL A 353 10.98 -9.49 2.50
CA VAL A 353 11.42 -8.58 1.42
C VAL A 353 12.59 -9.12 0.60
N LEU A 354 13.43 -9.96 1.20
CA LEU A 354 14.70 -10.44 0.60
C LEU A 354 14.60 -11.87 0.08
N SER A 355 13.46 -12.55 0.22
CA SER A 355 13.30 -13.92 -0.26
C SER A 355 12.52 -13.93 -1.56
N THR A 356 13.21 -14.25 -2.65
CA THR A 356 12.60 -14.54 -3.95
C THR A 356 12.10 -15.99 -4.02
N ASP A 357 12.45 -16.83 -3.06
CA ASP A 357 12.18 -18.26 -3.06
C ASP A 357 10.95 -18.65 -2.25
N GLY A 358 10.23 -17.65 -1.70
CA GLY A 358 8.97 -17.85 -1.02
C GLY A 358 7.81 -17.97 -1.97
N GLY A 359 6.74 -18.55 -1.45
CA GLY A 359 5.49 -18.68 -2.16
C GLY A 359 5.14 -20.11 -2.54
N ARG A 360 3.83 -20.35 -2.55
CA ARG A 360 3.23 -21.63 -2.90
C ARG A 360 1.95 -21.43 -3.68
N VAL A 361 1.65 -22.39 -4.54
CA VAL A 361 0.50 -22.33 -5.44
C VAL A 361 -0.27 -23.64 -5.38
N TYR A 362 -1.58 -23.53 -5.48
CA TYR A 362 -2.47 -24.65 -5.73
C TYR A 362 -3.44 -24.26 -6.83
N VAL A 363 -3.45 -25.00 -7.94
CA VAL A 363 -4.27 -24.71 -9.12
C VAL A 363 -4.88 -25.98 -9.67
N GLU A 364 -6.18 -25.96 -9.97
CA GLU A 364 -6.87 -27.07 -10.66
C GLU A 364 -6.52 -27.10 -12.16
N PRO A 365 -6.50 -28.29 -12.79
CA PRO A 365 -6.75 -29.64 -12.27
C PRO A 365 -5.50 -30.33 -11.71
N ASP A 366 -4.41 -29.62 -11.56
CA ASP A 366 -3.12 -30.18 -11.14
C ASP A 366 -3.03 -30.40 -9.62
N HIS A 367 -4.11 -30.93 -9.05
CA HIS A 367 -4.18 -31.21 -7.62
C HIS A 367 -3.79 -32.66 -7.33
N SER A 368 -2.65 -32.87 -6.76
CA SER A 368 -2.27 -34.13 -6.13
C SER A 368 -2.68 -34.12 -4.65
N GLY A 369 -3.95 -34.38 -4.36
CA GLY A 369 -4.46 -34.34 -2.98
C GLY A 369 -4.35 -32.93 -2.36
N HIS A 370 -3.98 -32.83 -1.09
CA HIS A 370 -3.88 -31.58 -0.32
C HIS A 370 -2.47 -30.98 -0.33
N SER A 371 -1.73 -31.08 -1.46
CA SER A 371 -0.34 -30.69 -1.54
C SER A 371 -0.15 -29.35 -2.26
N TRP A 372 0.60 -28.45 -1.67
CA TRP A 372 1.04 -27.23 -2.32
C TRP A 372 2.15 -27.53 -3.34
N ARG A 373 2.22 -26.71 -4.37
CA ARG A 373 3.36 -26.66 -5.26
C ARG A 373 4.23 -25.47 -4.95
N ASP A 374 5.53 -25.63 -5.15
CA ASP A 374 6.49 -24.54 -5.07
C ASP A 374 6.19 -23.49 -6.15
N PHE A 375 6.20 -22.22 -5.75
CA PHE A 375 5.94 -21.11 -6.66
C PHE A 375 7.05 -20.90 -7.70
N GLY A 376 8.27 -21.35 -7.44
CA GLY A 376 9.43 -21.12 -8.31
C GLY A 376 9.21 -21.57 -9.75
N SER A 377 8.46 -22.68 -9.98
CA SER A 377 8.12 -23.17 -11.33
C SER A 377 7.15 -22.21 -12.03
N TYR A 378 6.12 -21.76 -11.34
CA TYR A 378 5.15 -20.79 -11.87
C TYR A 378 5.80 -19.43 -12.12
N ARG A 379 6.68 -18.98 -11.25
CA ARG A 379 7.38 -17.70 -11.39
C ARG A 379 8.12 -17.59 -12.72
N LYS A 380 8.77 -18.67 -13.21
CA LYS A 380 9.47 -18.65 -14.50
C LYS A 380 8.51 -18.40 -15.67
N GLU A 381 7.33 -19.00 -15.63
CA GLU A 381 6.31 -18.85 -16.66
C GLU A 381 5.62 -17.47 -16.58
N PHE A 382 5.25 -17.08 -15.36
CA PHE A 382 4.52 -15.84 -15.10
C PHE A 382 5.41 -14.66 -14.72
N ASP A 383 6.73 -14.77 -14.87
CA ASP A 383 7.63 -13.65 -14.60
C ASP A 383 7.25 -12.42 -15.45
N HIS A 384 7.11 -11.29 -14.80
CA HIS A 384 6.62 -10.09 -15.45
C HIS A 384 7.68 -9.50 -16.38
N TRP A 385 7.27 -8.91 -17.49
CA TRP A 385 8.18 -8.36 -18.48
C TRP A 385 9.13 -7.29 -17.91
N LEU A 386 8.69 -6.50 -16.90
CA LEU A 386 9.55 -5.53 -16.20
C LEU A 386 10.77 -6.22 -15.58
N TRP A 387 10.56 -7.29 -14.82
CA TRP A 387 11.64 -8.04 -14.19
C TRP A 387 12.52 -8.77 -15.22
N LYS A 388 11.92 -9.27 -16.29
CA LYS A 388 12.72 -9.83 -17.41
C LYS A 388 13.61 -8.77 -18.08
N LYS A 389 13.16 -7.49 -18.11
CA LYS A 389 13.88 -6.41 -18.79
C LYS A 389 14.93 -5.74 -17.92
N ILE A 390 14.62 -5.46 -16.66
CA ILE A 390 15.45 -4.64 -15.77
C ILE A 390 15.76 -5.31 -14.43
N GLY A 391 15.50 -6.61 -14.28
CA GLY A 391 15.69 -7.32 -13.01
C GLY A 391 17.11 -7.26 -12.50
N ASP A 392 18.10 -7.49 -13.35
CA ASP A 392 19.52 -7.41 -12.99
C ASP A 392 19.92 -6.00 -12.53
N ASP A 393 19.45 -4.97 -13.24
CA ASP A 393 19.67 -3.58 -12.83
C ASP A 393 18.98 -3.26 -11.52
N ALA A 394 17.77 -3.81 -11.31
CA ALA A 394 17.00 -3.60 -10.10
C ALA A 394 17.67 -4.22 -8.87
N GLU A 395 18.17 -5.45 -8.97
CA GLU A 395 18.88 -6.13 -7.90
C GLU A 395 20.20 -5.42 -7.54
N ASN A 396 20.88 -4.82 -8.51
CA ASN A 396 22.14 -4.10 -8.31
C ASN A 396 21.98 -2.66 -7.81
N ASN A 397 20.86 -1.97 -8.11
CA ASN A 397 20.69 -0.53 -7.86
C ASN A 397 19.55 -0.17 -6.93
N GLY A 398 18.68 -1.12 -6.57
CA GLY A 398 17.46 -0.82 -5.82
C GLY A 398 17.44 -1.36 -4.39
N GLY A 399 16.82 -0.60 -3.49
CA GLY A 399 16.43 -1.09 -2.16
C GLY A 399 15.28 -2.10 -2.23
N HIS A 400 15.05 -2.80 -1.11
CA HIS A 400 13.94 -3.75 -0.97
C HIS A 400 13.94 -4.85 -2.05
N GLY A 401 15.12 -5.45 -2.34
CA GLY A 401 15.24 -6.50 -3.36
C GLY A 401 14.94 -6.01 -4.78
N GLY A 402 15.21 -4.75 -5.09
CA GLY A 402 15.04 -4.16 -6.42
C GLY A 402 13.72 -3.44 -6.68
N MET A 403 12.69 -3.65 -5.85
CA MET A 403 11.35 -3.06 -6.05
C MET A 403 11.38 -1.52 -6.17
N ASP A 404 12.25 -0.86 -5.41
CA ASP A 404 12.39 0.60 -5.44
C ASP A 404 12.88 1.08 -6.80
N TYR A 405 13.87 0.39 -7.38
CA TYR A 405 14.37 0.70 -8.70
C TYR A 405 13.34 0.46 -9.80
N VAL A 406 12.61 -0.66 -9.74
CA VAL A 406 11.55 -0.97 -10.72
C VAL A 406 10.49 0.11 -10.72
N LEU A 407 10.02 0.56 -9.54
CA LEU A 407 9.06 1.66 -9.40
C LEU A 407 9.62 2.96 -10.02
N GLN A 408 10.85 3.33 -9.68
CA GLN A 408 11.49 4.55 -10.17
C GLN A 408 11.70 4.50 -11.68
N TRP A 409 12.25 3.41 -12.18
CA TRP A 409 12.46 3.20 -13.62
C TRP A 409 11.13 3.29 -14.37
N ARG A 410 10.11 2.55 -13.90
CA ARG A 410 8.80 2.53 -14.54
C ARG A 410 8.17 3.93 -14.58
N THR A 411 8.18 4.66 -13.48
CA THR A 411 7.66 6.04 -13.41
C THR A 411 8.36 6.95 -14.43
N VAL A 412 9.68 6.90 -14.49
CA VAL A 412 10.47 7.70 -15.44
C VAL A 412 10.14 7.33 -16.88
N GLN A 413 10.06 6.03 -17.21
CA GLN A 413 9.76 5.64 -18.60
C GLN A 413 8.31 5.99 -19.01
N LEU A 414 7.35 5.90 -18.09
CA LEU A 414 5.97 6.35 -18.35
C LEU A 414 5.92 7.86 -18.69
N MET A 415 6.63 8.70 -17.92
CA MET A 415 6.75 10.14 -18.20
C MET A 415 7.48 10.43 -19.51
N ARG A 416 8.52 9.66 -19.83
CA ARG A 416 9.27 9.83 -21.08
C ARG A 416 8.46 9.45 -22.32
N ALA A 417 7.61 8.43 -22.18
CA ALA A 417 6.76 7.95 -23.27
C ALA A 417 5.39 8.66 -23.35
N GLY A 418 5.07 9.56 -22.41
CA GLY A 418 3.75 10.21 -22.36
C GLY A 418 2.63 9.21 -22.14
N LEU A 419 2.81 8.28 -21.21
CA LEU A 419 1.83 7.25 -20.88
C LEU A 419 1.10 7.56 -19.57
N VAL A 420 0.01 6.83 -19.33
CA VAL A 420 -0.78 6.89 -18.11
C VAL A 420 0.03 6.26 -16.95
N PRO A 421 -0.01 6.83 -15.72
CA PRO A 421 0.63 6.20 -14.56
C PRO A 421 0.00 4.84 -14.25
N ASP A 422 0.82 3.90 -13.77
CA ASP A 422 0.34 2.59 -13.31
C ASP A 422 -0.54 2.71 -12.06
N ILE A 423 -0.18 3.62 -11.16
CA ILE A 423 -0.89 3.95 -9.93
C ILE A 423 -1.30 5.42 -10.02
N ASP A 424 -2.58 5.70 -10.06
CA ASP A 424 -3.09 7.07 -10.15
C ASP A 424 -3.51 7.64 -8.78
N VAL A 425 -4.02 8.86 -8.77
CA VAL A 425 -4.47 9.52 -7.55
C VAL A 425 -5.66 8.80 -6.88
N TYR A 426 -6.49 8.13 -7.66
CA TYR A 426 -7.64 7.39 -7.12
C TYR A 426 -7.21 6.10 -6.42
N ASP A 427 -6.22 5.39 -6.98
CA ASP A 427 -5.60 4.24 -6.35
C ASP A 427 -4.89 4.67 -5.06
N SER A 428 -4.12 5.74 -5.15
CA SER A 428 -3.38 6.31 -4.02
C SER A 428 -4.32 6.67 -2.86
N ALA A 429 -5.46 7.31 -3.15
CA ALA A 429 -6.47 7.64 -2.15
C ALA A 429 -7.20 6.41 -1.61
N ALA A 430 -7.62 5.48 -2.47
CA ALA A 430 -8.34 4.28 -2.08
C ALA A 430 -7.49 3.35 -1.21
N TRP A 431 -6.21 3.15 -1.57
CA TRP A 431 -5.32 2.27 -0.80
C TRP A 431 -4.88 2.90 0.53
N CYS A 432 -4.89 4.24 0.64
CA CYS A 432 -4.65 4.93 1.92
C CYS A 432 -5.91 5.11 2.78
N ALA A 433 -7.12 4.94 2.23
CA ALA A 433 -8.37 5.10 2.97
C ALA A 433 -8.49 4.22 4.24
N PRO A 434 -7.91 3.00 4.32
CA PRO A 434 -7.89 2.23 5.56
C PRO A 434 -7.25 2.96 6.75
N VAL A 435 -6.37 3.93 6.54
CA VAL A 435 -5.74 4.70 7.64
C VAL A 435 -6.81 5.44 8.46
N PRO A 436 -7.55 6.43 7.93
CA PRO A 436 -8.60 7.11 8.69
C PRO A 436 -9.81 6.21 8.97
N LEU A 437 -10.20 5.32 8.06
CA LEU A 437 -11.41 4.51 8.22
C LEU A 437 -11.27 3.42 9.28
N SER A 438 -10.07 2.88 9.50
CA SER A 438 -9.84 1.95 10.62
C SER A 438 -10.03 2.62 11.97
N VAL A 439 -9.61 3.88 12.13
CA VAL A 439 -9.86 4.66 13.35
C VAL A 439 -11.36 4.83 13.59
N MET A 440 -12.13 5.18 12.54
CA MET A 440 -13.58 5.33 12.63
C MET A 440 -14.27 4.02 13.02
N SER A 441 -13.87 2.91 12.39
CA SER A 441 -14.42 1.59 12.69
C SER A 441 -14.11 1.13 14.12
N LEU A 442 -12.86 1.30 14.56
CA LEU A 442 -12.42 0.96 15.93
C LEU A 442 -13.16 1.80 16.98
N ALA A 443 -13.30 3.11 16.77
CA ALA A 443 -14.07 3.99 17.64
C ALA A 443 -15.56 3.57 17.70
N ALA A 444 -16.07 3.03 16.61
CA ALA A 444 -17.43 2.47 16.51
C ALA A 444 -17.50 0.97 16.90
N LYS A 445 -16.50 0.44 17.64
CA LYS A 445 -16.44 -0.96 18.11
C LYS A 445 -16.51 -2.00 16.99
N GLY A 446 -15.79 -1.78 15.90
CA GLY A 446 -15.71 -2.69 14.75
C GLY A 446 -16.92 -2.64 13.81
N ARG A 447 -17.79 -1.61 13.93
CA ARG A 447 -18.87 -1.42 12.97
C ARG A 447 -18.32 -1.12 11.57
N PRO A 448 -19.02 -1.57 10.51
CA PRO A 448 -18.62 -1.28 9.15
C PRO A 448 -18.65 0.22 8.88
N VAL A 449 -17.64 0.71 8.18
CA VAL A 449 -17.53 2.09 7.69
C VAL A 449 -17.53 2.05 6.16
N GLN A 450 -18.27 2.95 5.53
CA GLN A 450 -18.29 3.05 4.07
C GLN A 450 -16.96 3.60 3.54
N ILE A 451 -16.39 2.92 2.55
CA ILE A 451 -15.23 3.41 1.81
C ILE A 451 -15.74 4.29 0.67
N PRO A 452 -15.31 5.56 0.59
CA PRO A 452 -15.73 6.45 -0.50
C PRO A 452 -15.30 5.95 -1.87
N ASP A 453 -16.10 6.21 -2.87
CA ASP A 453 -15.70 6.04 -4.26
C ASP A 453 -14.94 7.27 -4.76
N PHE A 454 -13.63 7.26 -4.66
CA PHE A 454 -12.77 8.35 -5.12
C PHE A 454 -12.84 8.56 -6.64
N THR A 455 -13.24 7.55 -7.41
CA THR A 455 -13.40 7.63 -8.87
C THR A 455 -14.71 8.30 -9.30
N ARG A 456 -15.63 8.51 -8.36
CA ARG A 456 -16.96 9.10 -8.61
C ARG A 456 -17.76 8.33 -9.67
N GLY A 457 -17.77 7.00 -9.56
CA GLY A 457 -18.50 6.08 -10.43
C GLY A 457 -17.72 5.53 -11.60
N ALA A 458 -16.52 6.04 -11.87
CA ALA A 458 -15.75 5.61 -13.03
C ALA A 458 -15.05 4.24 -12.85
N TRP A 459 -15.03 3.68 -11.64
CA TRP A 459 -14.49 2.35 -11.34
C TRP A 459 -15.11 1.21 -12.13
N VAL A 460 -16.33 1.38 -12.64
CA VAL A 460 -17.06 0.36 -13.42
C VAL A 460 -16.37 0.03 -14.74
N ASN A 461 -15.54 0.93 -15.25
CA ASN A 461 -14.84 0.75 -16.52
C ASN A 461 -13.50 0.06 -16.28
N LEU A 462 -13.21 -0.98 -17.09
CA LEU A 462 -11.86 -1.52 -17.20
C LEU A 462 -10.96 -0.46 -17.83
N ARG A 463 -9.80 -0.24 -17.26
CA ARG A 463 -8.81 0.74 -17.71
C ARG A 463 -7.39 0.27 -17.44
N THR A 464 -6.44 0.90 -18.09
CA THR A 464 -5.02 0.60 -17.89
C THR A 464 -4.56 0.83 -16.44
N GLY A 465 -3.65 0.02 -15.99
CA GLY A 465 -2.97 0.08 -14.71
C GLY A 465 -1.61 -0.59 -14.86
N LEU A 466 -1.13 -1.27 -13.82
CA LEU A 466 -0.01 -2.20 -13.96
C LEU A 466 -0.41 -3.27 -14.99
N ASP A 467 0.15 -3.14 -16.21
CA ASP A 467 -0.22 -4.00 -17.31
C ASP A 467 0.56 -5.32 -17.27
N SER A 468 -0.10 -6.36 -16.81
CA SER A 468 0.47 -7.72 -16.78
C SER A 468 0.61 -8.36 -18.16
N ARG A 469 -0.08 -7.82 -19.18
CA ARG A 469 -0.14 -8.36 -20.55
C ARG A 469 0.81 -7.66 -21.50
N ALA A 470 1.31 -6.48 -21.16
CA ALA A 470 2.32 -5.80 -21.95
C ALA A 470 3.60 -6.63 -21.97
N THR A 471 4.18 -6.79 -23.13
CA THR A 471 5.46 -7.48 -23.34
C THR A 471 6.63 -6.53 -23.43
N GLU A 472 6.37 -5.27 -23.74
CA GLU A 472 7.38 -4.21 -23.87
C GLU A 472 6.78 -2.83 -23.63
N MET A 473 7.65 -1.87 -23.25
CA MET A 473 7.30 -0.46 -23.30
C MET A 473 7.24 0.00 -24.76
N PRO A 474 6.28 0.87 -25.13
CA PRO A 474 6.37 1.61 -26.38
C PRO A 474 7.71 2.32 -26.47
N PRO A 475 8.26 2.48 -27.72
CA PRO A 475 9.51 3.24 -27.88
C PRO A 475 9.36 4.63 -27.28
N VAL A 476 10.36 5.02 -26.51
CA VAL A 476 10.46 6.40 -25.97
C VAL A 476 10.86 7.31 -27.13
N VAL A 477 10.04 8.31 -27.42
CA VAL A 477 10.25 9.27 -28.52
C VAL A 477 11.40 10.24 -28.21
#